data_3b55b7d0d56095917825ad4bd2b218d5
#
_entry.id   3b55b7d0d56095917825ad4bd2b218d5
#
_cell.length_a   1.000
_cell.length_b   1.000
_cell.length_c   1.000
_cell.angle_alpha   90.00
_cell.angle_beta   90.00
_cell.angle_gamma   90.00
#
_symmetry.space_group_name_H-M   'P 1'
#
loop_
_entity.id
_entity.type
_entity.pdbx_description
1 polymer ?
#
loop_
_entity_poly.entity_id
_entity_poly.type
_entity_poly.pdbx_seq_one_letter_code
_entity_poly.pdbx_strand_id
1 'polypeptide(L)'
;MRRILVVDDDSESRDLLSEVLQANGFAQVEAVADGVAAREALARNDDCPVIIADLHMPNESGLDLLRNLRKQNAKHEIVLMSSFFSTAERKLARDLGASALLNKPFRLSELLQVVTQLAERNAISISG
;
A
#
# COMPACT_ATOMS: atom_id res chain seq x y z
N MET A 1 -14.43 -6.47 5.69
CA MET A 1 -13.90 -7.05 4.45
C MET A 1 -12.53 -6.47 4.14
N ARG A 2 -11.63 -7.30 3.66
CA ARG A 2 -10.23 -6.90 3.48
C ARG A 2 -9.98 -6.43 2.07
N ARG A 3 -9.99 -5.13 1.89
CA ARG A 3 -9.71 -4.50 0.61
C ARG A 3 -8.25 -4.11 0.53
N ILE A 4 -7.62 -4.41 -0.60
CA ILE A 4 -6.22 -4.06 -0.85
C ILE A 4 -6.15 -3.18 -2.09
N LEU A 5 -5.37 -2.11 -2.01
CA LEU A 5 -5.08 -1.28 -3.17
C LEU A 5 -3.60 -1.42 -3.49
N VAL A 6 -3.29 -1.90 -4.69
CA VAL A 6 -1.92 -2.05 -5.18
C VAL A 6 -1.61 -0.89 -6.11
N VAL A 7 -0.53 -0.18 -5.85
CA VAL A 7 -0.11 0.99 -6.62
C VAL A 7 1.30 0.73 -7.15
N ASP A 8 1.42 0.46 -8.44
CA ASP A 8 2.71 0.15 -9.06
C ASP A 8 2.63 0.49 -10.53
N ASP A 9 3.62 1.20 -11.06
CA ASP A 9 3.63 1.59 -12.47
C ASP A 9 4.00 0.42 -13.41
N ASP A 10 4.56 -0.67 -12.86
CA ASP A 10 4.88 -1.86 -13.65
C ASP A 10 3.68 -2.81 -13.69
N SER A 11 3.14 -3.03 -14.90
CA SER A 11 1.96 -3.86 -15.06
C SER A 11 2.18 -5.31 -14.64
N GLU A 12 3.37 -5.85 -14.88
CA GLU A 12 3.68 -7.23 -14.48
C GLU A 12 3.67 -7.37 -12.96
N SER A 13 4.26 -6.41 -12.25
CA SER A 13 4.24 -6.39 -10.79
C SER A 13 2.82 -6.26 -10.26
N ARG A 14 2.02 -5.37 -10.86
CA ARG A 14 0.61 -5.21 -10.45
C ARG A 14 -0.16 -6.52 -10.57
N ASP A 15 0.00 -7.19 -11.71
CA ASP A 15 -0.72 -8.44 -11.98
C ASP A 15 -0.27 -9.54 -11.01
N LEU A 16 1.03 -9.67 -10.80
CA LEU A 16 1.56 -10.68 -9.90
C LEU A 16 1.08 -10.46 -8.47
N LEU A 17 1.18 -9.25 -7.97
CA LEU A 17 0.75 -8.93 -6.61
C LEU A 17 -0.75 -9.17 -6.45
N SER A 18 -1.54 -8.77 -7.44
CA SER A 18 -2.99 -8.98 -7.40
C SER A 18 -3.33 -10.48 -7.35
N GLU A 19 -2.67 -11.28 -8.18
CA GLU A 19 -2.91 -12.73 -8.22
C GLU A 19 -2.54 -13.38 -6.89
N VAL A 20 -1.39 -13.03 -6.34
CA VAL A 20 -0.91 -13.62 -5.08
C VAL A 20 -1.86 -13.25 -3.94
N LEU A 21 -2.27 -12.00 -3.86
CA LEU A 21 -3.17 -11.56 -2.81
C LEU A 21 -4.53 -12.24 -2.91
N GLN A 22 -5.09 -12.30 -4.11
CA GLN A 22 -6.39 -12.97 -4.32
C GLN A 22 -6.31 -14.45 -3.99
N ALA A 23 -5.22 -15.11 -4.36
CA ALA A 23 -5.04 -16.53 -4.07
C ALA A 23 -4.91 -16.80 -2.56
N ASN A 24 -4.60 -15.77 -1.77
CA ASN A 24 -4.39 -15.92 -0.33
C ASN A 24 -5.52 -15.26 0.50
N GLY A 25 -6.69 -15.12 -0.08
CA GLY A 25 -7.88 -14.77 0.66
C GLY A 25 -8.27 -13.30 0.63
N PHE A 26 -7.55 -12.45 -0.10
CA PHE A 26 -7.93 -11.05 -0.25
C PHE A 26 -8.76 -10.91 -1.52
N ALA A 27 -10.07 -11.05 -1.37
CA ALA A 27 -10.98 -11.11 -2.52
C ALA A 27 -11.11 -9.77 -3.24
N GLN A 28 -10.93 -8.65 -2.54
CA GLN A 28 -11.08 -7.32 -3.10
C GLN A 28 -9.71 -6.65 -3.27
N VAL A 29 -9.11 -6.86 -4.44
CA VAL A 29 -7.85 -6.23 -4.79
C VAL A 29 -8.08 -5.33 -6.00
N GLU A 30 -7.78 -4.06 -5.83
CA GLU A 30 -7.77 -3.10 -6.93
C GLU A 30 -6.32 -2.72 -7.19
N ALA A 31 -5.94 -2.59 -8.46
CA ALA A 31 -4.57 -2.25 -8.83
C ALA A 31 -4.57 -1.06 -9.76
N VAL A 32 -3.73 -0.08 -9.46
CA VAL A 32 -3.63 1.15 -10.22
C VAL A 32 -2.17 1.48 -10.51
N ALA A 33 -1.93 2.38 -11.46
CA ALA A 33 -0.59 2.58 -12.01
C ALA A 33 0.22 3.68 -11.33
N ASP A 34 -0.41 4.60 -10.60
CA ASP A 34 0.30 5.70 -9.97
C ASP A 34 -0.49 6.27 -8.79
N GLY A 35 0.11 7.24 -8.10
CA GLY A 35 -0.51 7.84 -6.93
C GLY A 35 -1.75 8.64 -7.23
N VAL A 36 -1.82 9.27 -8.39
CA VAL A 36 -3.03 10.03 -8.80
C VAL A 36 -4.20 9.07 -8.95
N ALA A 37 -4.01 7.96 -9.66
CA ALA A 37 -5.04 6.94 -9.83
C ALA A 37 -5.42 6.33 -8.48
N ALA A 38 -4.46 6.17 -7.58
CA ALA A 38 -4.72 5.66 -6.23
C ALA A 38 -5.66 6.59 -5.47
N ARG A 39 -5.40 7.90 -5.50
CA ARG A 39 -6.26 8.86 -4.82
C ARG A 39 -7.67 8.91 -5.40
N GLU A 40 -7.78 8.76 -6.72
CA GLU A 40 -9.07 8.67 -7.37
C GLU A 40 -9.84 7.42 -6.92
N ALA A 41 -9.15 6.29 -6.84
CA ALA A 41 -9.76 5.05 -6.37
C ALA A 41 -10.25 5.17 -4.91
N LEU A 42 -9.46 5.81 -4.06
CA LEU A 42 -9.84 6.03 -2.66
C LEU A 42 -11.01 7.00 -2.52
N ALA A 43 -11.10 7.98 -3.41
CA ALA A 43 -12.21 8.93 -3.41
C ALA A 43 -13.52 8.28 -3.82
N ARG A 44 -13.48 7.24 -4.67
CA ARG A 44 -14.68 6.53 -5.11
C ARG A 44 -15.22 5.58 -4.04
N ASN A 45 -14.38 5.17 -3.10
CA ASN A 45 -14.75 4.17 -2.11
C ASN A 45 -14.12 4.50 -0.77
N ASP A 46 -14.95 4.74 0.24
CA ASP A 46 -14.53 5.15 1.58
C ASP A 46 -13.88 4.06 2.41
N ASP A 47 -13.96 2.80 1.98
CA ASP A 47 -13.35 1.72 2.74
C ASP A 47 -11.88 2.03 2.96
N CYS A 48 -11.39 1.75 4.15
CA CYS A 48 -9.98 1.97 4.49
C CYS A 48 -9.16 0.75 4.08
N PRO A 49 -8.63 0.72 2.85
CA PRO A 49 -7.85 -0.43 2.42
C PRO A 49 -6.45 -0.39 2.99
N VAL A 50 -5.81 -1.55 2.95
CA VAL A 50 -4.37 -1.61 3.06
C VAL A 50 -3.82 -1.23 1.68
N ILE A 51 -2.90 -0.28 1.65
CA ILE A 51 -2.30 0.20 0.42
C ILE A 51 -0.89 -0.35 0.30
N ILE A 52 -0.58 -0.96 -0.84
CA ILE A 52 0.77 -1.40 -1.16
C ILE A 52 1.24 -0.56 -2.32
N ALA A 53 2.23 0.29 -2.11
CA ALA A 53 2.65 1.26 -3.12
C ALA A 53 4.14 1.21 -3.35
N ASP A 54 4.53 1.27 -4.63
CA ASP A 54 5.93 1.44 -5.01
C ASP A 54 6.36 2.86 -4.65
N LEU A 55 7.56 2.99 -4.11
CA LEU A 55 8.10 4.29 -3.76
C LEU A 55 8.35 5.14 -5.00
N HIS A 56 8.91 4.55 -6.04
CA HIS A 56 9.31 5.25 -7.26
C HIS A 56 8.32 5.02 -8.39
N MET A 57 7.49 6.02 -8.65
CA MET A 57 6.50 5.98 -9.72
C MET A 57 6.48 7.34 -10.43
N PRO A 58 6.09 7.40 -11.70
CA PRO A 58 5.91 8.68 -12.37
C PRO A 58 4.74 9.45 -11.76
N ASN A 59 4.73 10.75 -11.93
CA ASN A 59 3.70 11.67 -11.49
C ASN A 59 3.67 11.84 -9.97
N GLU A 60 3.30 10.80 -9.24
CA GLU A 60 3.21 10.87 -7.77
C GLU A 60 3.82 9.62 -7.18
N SER A 61 4.89 9.79 -6.39
CA SER A 61 5.58 8.67 -5.74
C SER A 61 4.76 8.11 -4.59
N GLY A 62 5.19 6.95 -4.07
CA GLY A 62 4.55 6.37 -2.89
C GLY A 62 4.63 7.29 -1.67
N LEU A 63 5.74 8.01 -1.51
CA LEU A 63 5.86 8.99 -0.42
C LEU A 63 4.95 10.19 -0.62
N ASP A 64 4.81 10.65 -1.86
CA ASP A 64 3.88 11.74 -2.18
C ASP A 64 2.44 11.33 -1.87
N LEU A 65 2.08 10.11 -2.25
CA LEU A 65 0.77 9.55 -1.95
C LEU A 65 0.53 9.54 -0.44
N LEU A 66 1.49 9.02 0.32
CA LEU A 66 1.38 8.96 1.78
C LEU A 66 1.23 10.36 2.38
N ARG A 67 2.04 11.29 1.92
CA ARG A 67 1.98 12.69 2.40
C ARG A 67 0.59 13.28 2.13
N ASN A 68 0.06 13.09 0.93
CA ASN A 68 -1.24 13.63 0.56
C ASN A 68 -2.36 13.00 1.39
N LEU A 69 -2.29 11.71 1.65
CA LEU A 69 -3.28 11.04 2.48
C LEU A 69 -3.25 11.57 3.92
N ARG A 70 -2.06 11.80 4.47
CA ARG A 70 -1.94 12.33 5.83
C ARG A 70 -2.43 13.77 5.94
N LYS A 71 -2.24 14.59 4.90
CA LYS A 71 -2.79 15.94 4.87
C LYS A 71 -4.31 15.95 4.92
N GLN A 72 -4.96 14.91 4.40
CA GLN A 72 -6.40 14.78 4.41
C GLN A 72 -6.92 14.05 5.65
N ASN A 73 -6.05 13.81 6.63
CA ASN A 73 -6.35 13.02 7.83
C ASN A 73 -6.81 11.59 7.51
N ALA A 74 -6.43 11.07 6.36
CA ALA A 74 -6.75 9.70 5.99
C ALA A 74 -5.76 8.76 6.68
N LYS A 75 -6.30 7.76 7.38
CA LYS A 75 -5.50 6.87 8.23
C LYS A 75 -5.35 5.49 7.62
N HIS A 76 -5.11 5.44 6.34
CA HIS A 76 -4.89 4.17 5.65
C HIS A 76 -3.59 3.53 6.12
N GLU A 77 -3.59 2.21 6.19
CA GLU A 77 -2.36 1.46 6.36
C GLU A 77 -1.65 1.43 5.02
N ILE A 78 -0.38 1.82 5.00
CA ILE A 78 0.37 1.86 3.74
C ILE A 78 1.70 1.14 3.89
N VAL A 79 1.97 0.23 2.95
CA VAL A 79 3.22 -0.49 2.80
C VAL A 79 3.94 0.09 1.59
N LEU A 80 5.15 0.59 1.78
CA LEU A 80 5.96 1.11 0.68
C LEU A 80 6.97 0.07 0.24
N MET A 81 7.17 -0.05 -1.08
CA MET A 81 8.11 -0.99 -1.67
C MET A 81 9.16 -0.22 -2.46
N SER A 82 10.41 -0.65 -2.38
CA SER A 82 11.47 -0.06 -3.19
C SER A 82 12.68 -0.98 -3.22
N SER A 83 13.45 -0.92 -4.30
CA SER A 83 14.74 -1.61 -4.35
C SER A 83 15.77 -0.91 -3.47
N PHE A 84 15.56 0.36 -3.14
CA PHE A 84 16.44 1.10 -2.25
C PHE A 84 15.67 2.23 -1.58
N PHE A 85 15.79 2.30 -0.26
CA PHE A 85 15.30 3.44 0.53
C PHE A 85 16.50 4.21 1.06
N SER A 86 16.62 5.47 0.71
CA SER A 86 17.65 6.32 1.31
C SER A 86 17.33 6.56 2.78
N THR A 87 18.31 7.03 3.53
CA THR A 87 18.09 7.37 4.95
C THR A 87 17.01 8.43 5.09
N ALA A 88 17.01 9.42 4.21
CA ALA A 88 16.01 10.49 4.23
C ALA A 88 14.62 9.94 3.92
N GLU A 89 14.51 9.03 2.96
CA GLU A 89 13.23 8.41 2.60
C GLU A 89 12.68 7.56 3.74
N ARG A 90 13.54 6.79 4.42
CA ARG A 90 13.12 5.98 5.56
C ARG A 90 12.59 6.86 6.70
N LYS A 91 13.30 7.95 6.97
CA LYS A 91 12.89 8.88 8.03
C LYS A 91 11.56 9.53 7.69
N LEU A 92 11.42 10.02 6.48
CA LEU A 92 10.17 10.66 6.05
C LEU A 92 9.00 9.70 6.07
N ALA A 93 9.19 8.48 5.58
CA ALA A 93 8.16 7.45 5.60
C ALA A 93 7.71 7.16 7.03
N ARG A 94 8.67 7.03 7.94
CA ARG A 94 8.36 6.79 9.35
C ARG A 94 7.60 7.95 9.96
N ASP A 95 8.06 9.17 9.71
CA ASP A 95 7.43 10.38 10.25
C ASP A 95 6.00 10.53 9.73
N LEU A 96 5.74 10.11 8.50
CA LEU A 96 4.40 10.13 7.91
C LEU A 96 3.54 8.92 8.30
N GLY A 97 4.10 8.01 9.06
CA GLY A 97 3.34 6.88 9.58
C GLY A 97 3.13 5.73 8.60
N ALA A 98 4.11 5.47 7.74
CA ALA A 98 4.07 4.27 6.90
C ALA A 98 4.02 3.02 7.79
N SER A 99 3.20 2.07 7.42
CA SER A 99 2.99 0.86 8.22
C SER A 99 4.16 -0.11 8.09
N ALA A 100 4.77 -0.17 6.92
CA ALA A 100 5.93 -1.03 6.68
C ALA A 100 6.69 -0.58 5.45
N LEU A 101 7.96 -0.93 5.38
CA LEU A 101 8.84 -0.70 4.23
C LEU A 101 9.37 -2.05 3.79
N LEU A 102 9.17 -2.41 2.52
CA LEU A 102 9.66 -3.67 1.97
C LEU A 102 10.72 -3.39 0.93
N ASN A 103 11.90 -3.97 1.11
CA ASN A 103 12.98 -3.87 0.14
C ASN A 103 12.82 -4.93 -0.94
N LYS A 104 12.86 -4.51 -2.20
CA LYS A 104 12.87 -5.43 -3.33
C LYS A 104 14.28 -6.00 -3.54
N PRO A 105 14.44 -7.26 -3.87
CA PRO A 105 13.39 -8.27 -3.97
C PRO A 105 12.98 -8.75 -2.57
N PHE A 106 11.69 -8.95 -2.36
CA PHE A 106 11.18 -9.51 -1.11
C PHE A 106 10.47 -10.83 -1.40
N ARG A 107 10.32 -11.64 -0.36
CA ARG A 107 9.58 -12.90 -0.49
C ARG A 107 8.08 -12.61 -0.43
N LEU A 108 7.32 -13.33 -1.24
CA LEU A 108 5.86 -13.17 -1.20
C LEU A 108 5.29 -13.49 0.16
N SER A 109 5.89 -14.46 0.88
CA SER A 109 5.48 -14.77 2.26
C SER A 109 5.66 -13.58 3.19
N GLU A 110 6.70 -12.79 2.99
CA GLU A 110 6.96 -11.58 3.78
C GLU A 110 5.88 -10.54 3.54
N LEU A 111 5.53 -10.30 2.28
CA LEU A 111 4.45 -9.39 1.92
C LEU A 111 3.11 -9.85 2.51
N LEU A 112 2.79 -11.13 2.37
CA LEU A 112 1.54 -11.68 2.87
C LEU A 112 1.43 -11.57 4.38
N GLN A 113 2.54 -11.79 5.09
CA GLN A 113 2.57 -11.65 6.55
C GLN A 113 2.25 -10.22 6.96
N VAL A 114 2.89 -9.25 6.33
CA VAL A 114 2.67 -7.84 6.64
C VAL A 114 1.23 -7.43 6.35
N VAL A 115 0.72 -7.77 5.18
CA VAL A 115 -0.62 -7.38 4.77
C VAL A 115 -1.68 -8.04 5.67
N THR A 116 -1.48 -9.31 6.02
CA THR A 116 -2.39 -10.01 6.92
C THR A 116 -2.45 -9.34 8.29
N GLN A 117 -1.31 -8.98 8.84
CA GLN A 117 -1.25 -8.29 10.13
C GLN A 117 -1.98 -6.94 10.09
N LEU A 118 -1.77 -6.18 9.03
CA LEU A 118 -2.41 -4.87 8.88
C LEU A 118 -3.92 -5.00 8.71
N ALA A 119 -4.37 -5.98 7.94
CA ALA A 119 -5.79 -6.23 7.74
C ALA A 119 -6.47 -6.67 9.04
N GLU A 120 -5.80 -7.51 9.84
CA GLU A 120 -6.31 -7.95 11.13
C GLU A 120 -6.39 -6.80 12.12
N ARG A 121 -5.38 -5.92 12.12
CA ARG A 121 -5.37 -4.75 13.00
C ARG A 121 -6.55 -3.83 12.70
N ASN A 122 -6.84 -3.60 11.42
CA ASN A 122 -8.00 -2.80 11.01
C ASN A 122 -9.31 -3.44 11.46
N ALA A 123 -9.44 -4.75 11.31
CA ALA A 123 -10.64 -5.47 11.75
C ALA A 123 -10.84 -5.35 13.26
N ILE A 124 -9.76 -5.47 14.03
CA ILE A 124 -9.79 -5.31 15.49
C ILE A 124 -10.22 -3.89 15.85
N SER A 125 -9.67 -2.88 15.16
CA SER A 125 -10.02 -1.49 15.41
C SER A 125 -11.50 -1.22 15.13
N ILE A 126 -12.06 -1.84 14.12
CA ILE A 126 -13.48 -1.69 13.77
C ILE A 126 -14.37 -2.35 14.81
N SER A 127 -13.99 -3.53 15.28
CA SER A 127 -14.78 -4.29 16.24
C SER A 127 -14.61 -3.83 17.67
N GLY A 128 -13.54 -3.12 17.92
CA GLY A 128 -13.29 -2.56 19.25
C GLY A 128 -13.98 -1.25 19.41
#